data_d32246de8d6b264059f249fb449810bf
#
_entry.id   d32246de8d6b264059f249fb449810bf
#
_cell.length_a   1.000
_cell.length_b   1.000
_cell.length_c   1.000
_cell.angle_alpha   90.00
_cell.angle_beta   90.00
_cell.angle_gamma   90.00
#
_symmetry.space_group_name_H-M   'P 1'
#
loop_
_entity.id
_entity.type
_entity.pdbx_description
1 polymer ?
#
loop_
_entity_poly.entity_id
_entity_poly.type
_entity_poly.pdbx_seq_one_letter_code
_entity_poly.pdbx_strand_id
1 'polypeptide(L)'
;MRPQDALRMMRAQHFDLLLLDIRMPEMSGFELMQVARERDPELAIVIITGHGTIETVVQALQIGAEGFVLKPFESGVTLVQSVREALVKSRQAREAARSRALRPLFEVSQYLLAETDPQRLRSMIIASVQGQFGATCAGLYNVEADQKLHLVSGQGFPENFPQTALIGADVGLLGRAVAWSLPLWVTMEMPGDPSLLRDLEAAQITSALCAPLIRRGQPTGAIIAGKGKAANVTTFREGDLELLTIFAGQAAVAMENAGLYAELREYVKRIEDSHQQLIQVEKLAALGRLVGSIAHEVNNPLQAIQNCLHLAEHKDLAEAKRKMYHDLAAEEVTRLIKLVRDMLDLYRPTAADFALTDLNTLLDEVLTLAEKPLRDKNIAIKKQYRKDLPPVPLVRNNLKQVFLNLILNAGDAMPNGGRLTLKTSLSRDNKHHVAQVSFIDNGVGILPEARAKLFEPFYTTKAQGTGLGLAVSYSIVEAHGGHIQVESVVGSGSTFTVQLPLERNADD
;
A
#
# COMPACT_ATOMS: atom_id res chain seq x y z
N MET A 1 18.04 -57.11 -33.09
CA MET A 1 18.82 -55.84 -32.85
C MET A 1 19.84 -56.21 -31.78
N ARG A 2 21.09 -55.80 -31.90
CA ARG A 2 22.11 -56.02 -30.85
C ARG A 2 21.90 -54.91 -29.73
N PRO A 3 22.21 -55.25 -28.47
CA PRO A 3 22.07 -54.32 -27.39
C PRO A 3 22.80 -52.97 -27.61
N GLN A 4 24.00 -53.04 -28.19
CA GLN A 4 24.78 -51.83 -28.53
C GLN A 4 24.14 -50.94 -29.59
N ASP A 5 23.40 -51.53 -30.56
CA ASP A 5 22.66 -50.75 -31.56
C ASP A 5 21.47 -50.04 -30.94
N ALA A 6 20.76 -50.68 -29.97
CA ALA A 6 19.69 -50.06 -29.22
C ALA A 6 20.19 -48.84 -28.41
N LEU A 7 21.33 -48.97 -27.71
CA LEU A 7 21.96 -47.89 -26.99
C LEU A 7 22.38 -46.72 -27.91
N ARG A 8 22.86 -47.05 -29.12
CA ARG A 8 23.25 -46.06 -30.12
C ARG A 8 22.02 -45.29 -30.64
N MET A 9 20.92 -46.00 -30.91
CA MET A 9 19.65 -45.40 -31.33
C MET A 9 19.04 -44.52 -30.23
N MET A 10 19.05 -44.99 -28.99
CA MET A 10 18.60 -44.20 -27.83
C MET A 10 19.48 -42.96 -27.58
N ARG A 11 20.70 -42.90 -28.12
CA ARG A 11 21.53 -41.67 -28.12
C ARG A 11 21.13 -40.71 -29.22
N ALA A 12 20.61 -41.20 -30.34
CA ALA A 12 20.30 -40.38 -31.51
C ALA A 12 18.86 -39.84 -31.52
N GLN A 13 17.92 -40.54 -30.89
CA GLN A 13 16.50 -40.16 -30.88
C GLN A 13 15.79 -40.61 -29.60
N HIS A 14 14.67 -39.97 -29.30
CA HIS A 14 13.81 -40.33 -28.18
C HIS A 14 12.89 -41.51 -28.54
N PHE A 15 12.63 -42.37 -27.58
CA PHE A 15 11.69 -43.49 -27.69
C PHE A 15 10.70 -43.45 -26.51
N ASP A 16 9.43 -43.72 -26.78
CA ASP A 16 8.39 -43.81 -25.74
C ASP A 16 8.38 -45.15 -25.03
N LEU A 17 8.86 -46.22 -25.70
CA LEU A 17 8.84 -47.59 -25.18
C LEU A 17 10.01 -48.38 -25.67
N LEU A 18 10.58 -49.23 -24.81
CA LEU A 18 11.59 -50.22 -25.08
C LEU A 18 11.01 -51.61 -24.85
N LEU A 19 10.98 -52.43 -25.93
CA LEU A 19 10.67 -53.88 -25.85
C LEU A 19 11.98 -54.67 -25.74
N LEU A 20 12.15 -55.41 -24.65
CA LEU A 20 13.42 -55.94 -24.26
C LEU A 20 13.33 -57.43 -24.00
N ASP A 21 14.15 -58.27 -24.71
CA ASP A 21 14.33 -59.66 -24.36
C ASP A 21 15.37 -59.82 -23.26
N ILE A 22 15.11 -60.66 -22.28
CA ILE A 22 16.05 -60.92 -21.18
C ILE A 22 17.33 -61.60 -21.66
N ARG A 23 17.20 -62.58 -22.58
CA ARG A 23 18.34 -63.35 -23.08
C ARG A 23 18.82 -62.80 -24.41
N MET A 24 19.83 -61.96 -24.36
CA MET A 24 20.46 -61.37 -25.53
C MET A 24 21.96 -61.70 -25.50
N PRO A 25 22.64 -61.92 -26.68
CA PRO A 25 24.08 -62.03 -26.73
C PRO A 25 24.74 -60.71 -26.34
N GLU A 26 25.92 -60.79 -25.76
CA GLU A 26 26.81 -59.63 -25.36
C GLU A 26 26.39 -58.90 -24.12
N MET A 27 25.10 -58.69 -23.86
CA MET A 27 24.56 -57.95 -22.73
C MET A 27 23.19 -58.49 -22.34
N SER A 28 22.94 -58.69 -21.05
CA SER A 28 21.62 -59.13 -20.58
C SER A 28 20.58 -58.02 -20.72
N GLY A 29 19.30 -58.41 -20.84
CA GLY A 29 18.21 -57.44 -20.87
C GLY A 29 18.16 -56.59 -19.61
N PHE A 30 18.51 -57.12 -18.45
CA PHE A 30 18.55 -56.37 -17.21
C PHE A 30 19.63 -55.30 -17.19
N GLU A 31 20.84 -55.60 -17.71
CA GLU A 31 21.90 -54.61 -17.84
C GLU A 31 21.53 -53.49 -18.81
N LEU A 32 20.91 -53.82 -19.94
CA LEU A 32 20.42 -52.79 -20.88
C LEU A 32 19.31 -51.95 -20.28
N MET A 33 18.41 -52.56 -19.51
CA MET A 33 17.34 -51.82 -18.80
C MET A 33 17.89 -50.83 -17.80
N GLN A 34 18.91 -51.23 -17.03
CA GLN A 34 19.55 -50.35 -16.05
C GLN A 34 20.18 -49.11 -16.74
N VAL A 35 20.93 -49.31 -17.81
CA VAL A 35 21.53 -48.25 -18.60
C VAL A 35 20.45 -47.34 -19.25
N ALA A 36 19.36 -47.94 -19.73
CA ALA A 36 18.24 -47.18 -20.28
C ALA A 36 17.56 -46.30 -19.22
N ARG A 37 17.37 -46.85 -17.99
CA ARG A 37 16.78 -46.09 -16.85
C ARG A 37 17.67 -44.98 -16.32
N GLU A 38 18.97 -45.17 -16.26
CA GLU A 38 19.91 -44.13 -15.87
C GLU A 38 19.84 -42.93 -16.82
N ARG A 39 19.56 -43.19 -18.10
CA ARG A 39 19.48 -42.20 -19.14
C ARG A 39 18.10 -41.51 -19.24
N ASP A 40 17.05 -42.33 -19.27
CA ASP A 40 15.66 -41.87 -19.29
C ASP A 40 14.86 -42.63 -18.22
N PRO A 41 14.72 -42.07 -17.03
CA PRO A 41 13.97 -42.69 -15.93
C PRO A 41 12.49 -42.93 -16.25
N GLU A 42 11.95 -42.29 -17.28
CA GLU A 42 10.55 -42.32 -17.64
C GLU A 42 10.24 -43.16 -18.88
N LEU A 43 11.26 -43.77 -19.51
CA LEU A 43 11.12 -44.68 -20.65
C LEU A 43 10.27 -45.89 -20.24
N ALA A 44 9.18 -46.16 -20.93
CA ALA A 44 8.40 -47.36 -20.70
C ALA A 44 9.20 -48.59 -21.11
N ILE A 45 9.32 -49.61 -20.26
CA ILE A 45 10.07 -50.84 -20.56
C ILE A 45 9.15 -52.04 -20.36
N VAL A 46 8.98 -52.84 -21.43
CA VAL A 46 8.26 -54.11 -21.41
C VAL A 46 9.24 -55.20 -21.71
N ILE A 47 9.35 -56.18 -20.80
CA ILE A 47 10.23 -57.32 -20.93
C ILE A 47 9.51 -58.45 -21.65
N ILE A 48 10.21 -59.05 -22.59
CA ILE A 48 9.76 -60.26 -23.31
C ILE A 48 10.68 -61.42 -22.93
N THR A 49 10.15 -62.59 -22.50
CA THR A 49 10.98 -63.71 -22.09
C THR A 49 10.38 -65.06 -22.52
N GLY A 50 11.24 -66.00 -22.94
CA GLY A 50 10.84 -67.36 -23.22
C GLY A 50 10.85 -68.30 -22.01
N HIS A 51 11.40 -67.85 -20.85
CA HIS A 51 11.50 -68.63 -19.63
C HIS A 51 11.16 -67.71 -18.47
N GLY A 52 9.86 -67.60 -18.14
CA GLY A 52 9.38 -66.76 -17.03
C GLY A 52 9.34 -67.60 -15.74
N THR A 53 10.43 -67.57 -14.96
CA THR A 53 10.35 -67.98 -13.56
C THR A 53 9.81 -66.84 -12.76
N ILE A 54 9.15 -67.08 -11.61
CA ILE A 54 8.65 -66.04 -10.72
C ILE A 54 9.77 -65.10 -10.32
N GLU A 55 10.98 -65.57 -10.08
CA GLU A 55 12.17 -64.81 -9.73
C GLU A 55 12.54 -63.82 -10.83
N THR A 56 12.51 -64.25 -12.10
CA THR A 56 12.81 -63.38 -13.26
C THR A 56 11.80 -62.22 -13.40
N VAL A 57 10.51 -62.48 -13.15
CA VAL A 57 9.45 -61.46 -13.17
C VAL A 57 9.59 -60.49 -12.01
N VAL A 58 9.86 -60.99 -10.80
CA VAL A 58 10.09 -60.15 -9.61
C VAL A 58 11.29 -59.24 -9.80
N GLN A 59 12.41 -59.80 -10.34
CA GLN A 59 13.59 -59.00 -10.63
C GLN A 59 13.33 -57.91 -11.67
N ALA A 60 12.58 -58.21 -12.72
CA ALA A 60 12.17 -57.24 -13.73
C ALA A 60 11.37 -56.05 -13.12
N LEU A 61 10.39 -56.36 -12.27
CA LEU A 61 9.56 -55.35 -11.60
C LEU A 61 10.39 -54.53 -10.59
N GLN A 62 11.33 -55.16 -9.88
CA GLN A 62 12.23 -54.44 -8.93
C GLN A 62 13.16 -53.45 -9.64
N ILE A 63 13.61 -53.74 -10.84
CA ILE A 63 14.44 -52.85 -11.66
C ILE A 63 13.58 -51.80 -12.38
N GLY A 64 12.24 -51.92 -12.35
CA GLY A 64 11.31 -50.92 -12.87
C GLY A 64 10.72 -51.23 -14.25
N ALA A 65 10.56 -52.49 -14.65
CA ALA A 65 9.77 -52.81 -15.83
C ALA A 65 8.28 -52.54 -15.59
N GLU A 66 7.59 -51.90 -16.53
CA GLU A 66 6.16 -51.62 -16.47
C GLU A 66 5.29 -52.82 -16.83
N GLY A 67 5.85 -53.78 -17.58
CA GLY A 67 5.16 -54.99 -17.99
C GLY A 67 6.11 -56.10 -18.43
N PHE A 68 5.57 -57.32 -18.52
CA PHE A 68 6.29 -58.44 -19.10
C PHE A 68 5.35 -59.30 -19.95
N VAL A 69 5.91 -60.00 -20.94
CA VAL A 69 5.18 -60.88 -21.84
C VAL A 69 5.97 -62.20 -22.03
N LEU A 70 5.28 -63.32 -21.89
CA LEU A 70 5.89 -64.67 -22.08
C LEU A 70 5.84 -65.09 -23.55
N LYS A 71 6.94 -65.74 -24.03
CA LYS A 71 7.00 -66.46 -25.32
C LYS A 71 6.68 -67.92 -25.11
N PRO A 72 6.00 -68.62 -26.03
CA PRO A 72 5.40 -68.09 -27.27
C PRO A 72 4.14 -67.28 -26.99
N PHE A 73 3.92 -66.26 -27.80
CA PHE A 73 2.70 -65.39 -27.66
C PHE A 73 1.48 -66.27 -28.10
N GLU A 74 0.55 -66.49 -27.18
CA GLU A 74 -0.73 -67.16 -27.49
C GLU A 74 -1.58 -66.32 -28.47
N SER A 75 -1.50 -64.96 -28.36
CA SER A 75 -2.06 -64.04 -29.35
C SER A 75 -1.27 -62.75 -29.36
N GLY A 76 -1.23 -62.03 -30.51
CA GLY A 76 -0.67 -60.70 -30.60
C GLY A 76 -1.38 -59.64 -29.69
N VAL A 77 -2.59 -59.96 -29.23
CA VAL A 77 -3.41 -59.12 -28.38
C VAL A 77 -2.74 -58.92 -27.02
N THR A 78 -2.13 -59.96 -26.42
CA THR A 78 -1.47 -59.85 -25.10
C THR A 78 -0.26 -58.90 -25.14
N LEU A 79 0.55 -58.99 -26.21
CA LEU A 79 1.68 -58.06 -26.39
C LEU A 79 1.20 -56.61 -26.55
N VAL A 80 0.20 -56.38 -27.41
CA VAL A 80 -0.36 -55.06 -27.66
C VAL A 80 -0.97 -54.46 -26.37
N GLN A 81 -1.64 -55.30 -25.58
CA GLN A 81 -2.21 -54.89 -24.31
C GLN A 81 -1.11 -54.49 -23.31
N SER A 82 -0.08 -55.27 -23.12
CA SER A 82 1.04 -54.99 -22.23
C SER A 82 1.79 -53.70 -22.63
N VAL A 83 1.99 -53.51 -23.93
CA VAL A 83 2.57 -52.24 -24.46
C VAL A 83 1.68 -51.04 -24.13
N ARG A 84 0.39 -51.16 -24.35
CA ARG A 84 -0.59 -50.10 -24.07
C ARG A 84 -0.60 -49.74 -22.59
N GLU A 85 -0.64 -50.73 -21.71
CA GLU A 85 -0.63 -50.52 -20.25
C GLU A 85 0.67 -49.88 -19.79
N ALA A 86 1.83 -50.32 -20.33
CA ALA A 86 3.13 -49.71 -20.01
C ALA A 86 3.20 -48.24 -20.44
N LEU A 87 2.73 -47.93 -21.65
CA LEU A 87 2.67 -46.53 -22.12
C LEU A 87 1.74 -45.66 -21.29
N VAL A 88 0.57 -46.17 -20.85
CA VAL A 88 -0.34 -45.43 -19.98
C VAL A 88 0.31 -45.16 -18.62
N LYS A 89 0.95 -46.17 -18.01
CA LYS A 89 1.66 -46.00 -16.74
C LYS A 89 2.81 -45.00 -16.84
N SER A 90 3.63 -45.09 -17.89
CA SER A 90 4.72 -44.13 -18.11
C SER A 90 4.20 -42.70 -18.29
N ARG A 91 3.13 -42.50 -19.08
CA ARG A 91 2.49 -41.19 -19.24
C ARG A 91 1.98 -40.61 -17.91
N GLN A 92 1.28 -41.46 -17.12
CA GLN A 92 0.80 -41.05 -15.80
C GLN A 92 1.96 -40.71 -14.86
N ALA A 93 3.05 -41.47 -14.88
CA ALA A 93 4.25 -41.17 -14.09
C ALA A 93 4.89 -39.83 -14.50
N ARG A 94 5.00 -39.58 -15.83
CA ARG A 94 5.48 -38.30 -16.38
C ARG A 94 4.60 -37.12 -15.96
N GLU A 95 3.29 -37.26 -16.09
CA GLU A 95 2.35 -36.20 -15.66
C GLU A 95 2.44 -35.93 -14.14
N ALA A 96 2.55 -37.00 -13.34
CA ALA A 96 2.71 -36.86 -11.88
C ALA A 96 4.07 -36.23 -11.49
N ALA A 97 5.14 -36.57 -12.19
CA ALA A 97 6.47 -36.01 -12.01
C ALA A 97 6.48 -34.52 -12.40
N ARG A 98 5.88 -34.20 -13.56
CA ARG A 98 5.70 -32.80 -14.03
C ARG A 98 4.86 -31.96 -13.05
N SER A 99 3.73 -32.52 -12.58
CA SER A 99 2.89 -31.86 -11.59
C SER A 99 3.64 -31.59 -10.28
N ARG A 100 4.43 -32.54 -9.80
CA ARG A 100 5.28 -32.40 -8.62
C ARG A 100 6.37 -31.36 -8.80
N ALA A 101 6.99 -31.28 -9.98
CA ALA A 101 8.01 -30.26 -10.29
C ALA A 101 7.43 -28.85 -10.41
N LEU A 102 6.17 -28.71 -10.88
CA LEU A 102 5.50 -27.42 -11.01
C LEU A 102 4.98 -26.84 -9.67
N ARG A 103 4.66 -27.70 -8.70
CA ARG A 103 4.08 -27.26 -7.42
C ARG A 103 4.91 -26.21 -6.67
N PRO A 104 6.23 -26.36 -6.48
CA PRO A 104 7.06 -25.35 -5.83
C PRO A 104 7.06 -24.01 -6.59
N LEU A 105 6.97 -24.06 -7.94
CA LEU A 105 6.91 -22.84 -8.76
C LEU A 105 5.63 -22.06 -8.51
N PHE A 106 4.49 -22.75 -8.37
CA PHE A 106 3.23 -22.08 -8.03
C PHE A 106 3.26 -21.41 -6.66
N GLU A 107 3.82 -22.08 -5.66
CA GLU A 107 3.98 -21.52 -4.31
C GLU A 107 4.84 -20.25 -4.33
N VAL A 108 6.00 -20.30 -4.98
CA VAL A 108 6.89 -19.14 -5.13
C VAL A 108 6.22 -18.02 -5.94
N SER A 109 5.50 -18.36 -7.01
CA SER A 109 4.78 -17.36 -7.83
C SER A 109 3.76 -16.55 -7.01
N GLN A 110 3.06 -17.18 -6.06
CA GLN A 110 2.13 -16.47 -5.18
C GLN A 110 2.85 -15.43 -4.31
N TYR A 111 4.02 -15.78 -3.76
CA TYR A 111 4.82 -14.84 -2.98
C TYR A 111 5.38 -13.69 -3.82
N LEU A 112 5.84 -13.98 -5.04
CA LEU A 112 6.34 -12.96 -5.96
C LEU A 112 5.23 -11.98 -6.36
N LEU A 113 4.03 -12.48 -6.65
CA LEU A 113 2.88 -11.64 -7.05
C LEU A 113 2.32 -10.78 -5.90
N ALA A 114 2.54 -11.19 -4.67
CA ALA A 114 2.11 -10.44 -3.47
C ALA A 114 3.10 -9.32 -3.07
N GLU A 115 4.37 -9.39 -3.53
CA GLU A 115 5.37 -8.38 -3.19
C GLU A 115 5.18 -7.12 -4.05
N THR A 116 5.09 -5.97 -3.39
CA THR A 116 4.88 -4.66 -4.05
C THR A 116 6.12 -3.77 -4.05
N ASP A 117 7.16 -4.15 -3.31
CA ASP A 117 8.44 -3.46 -3.32
C ASP A 117 9.33 -4.00 -4.45
N PRO A 118 9.70 -3.19 -5.46
CA PRO A 118 10.50 -3.66 -6.58
C PRO A 118 11.89 -4.18 -6.20
N GLN A 119 12.52 -3.66 -5.15
CA GLN A 119 13.86 -4.10 -4.73
C GLN A 119 13.79 -5.47 -4.05
N ARG A 120 12.84 -5.65 -3.13
CA ARG A 120 12.59 -6.94 -2.47
C ARG A 120 12.20 -8.02 -3.47
N LEU A 121 11.32 -7.69 -4.41
CA LEU A 121 10.90 -8.60 -5.46
C LEU A 121 12.07 -9.11 -6.29
N ARG A 122 12.98 -8.24 -6.73
CA ARG A 122 14.19 -8.64 -7.49
C ARG A 122 15.06 -9.61 -6.70
N SER A 123 15.29 -9.32 -5.42
CA SER A 123 16.06 -10.21 -4.54
C SER A 123 15.40 -11.57 -4.35
N MET A 124 14.06 -11.61 -4.22
CA MET A 124 13.27 -12.84 -4.12
C MET A 124 13.34 -13.67 -5.41
N ILE A 125 13.28 -13.04 -6.59
CA ILE A 125 13.42 -13.70 -7.89
C ILE A 125 14.78 -14.41 -7.95
N ILE A 126 15.89 -13.71 -7.64
CA ILE A 126 17.23 -14.29 -7.68
C ILE A 126 17.38 -15.45 -6.69
N ALA A 127 16.95 -15.27 -5.44
CA ALA A 127 17.00 -16.34 -4.44
C ALA A 127 16.19 -17.56 -4.84
N SER A 128 15.02 -17.36 -5.46
CA SER A 128 14.15 -18.44 -5.96
C SER A 128 14.80 -19.20 -7.11
N VAL A 129 15.43 -18.51 -8.04
CA VAL A 129 16.16 -19.14 -9.15
C VAL A 129 17.32 -20.00 -8.62
N GLN A 130 18.10 -19.47 -7.68
CA GLN A 130 19.19 -20.25 -7.08
C GLN A 130 18.69 -21.47 -6.33
N GLY A 131 17.67 -21.31 -5.50
CA GLY A 131 17.13 -22.39 -4.67
C GLY A 131 16.46 -23.49 -5.48
N GLN A 132 15.63 -23.14 -6.47
CA GLN A 132 14.86 -24.13 -7.23
C GLN A 132 15.65 -24.87 -8.29
N PHE A 133 16.57 -24.17 -8.96
CA PHE A 133 17.36 -24.75 -10.04
C PHE A 133 18.73 -25.25 -9.56
N GLY A 134 19.07 -25.06 -8.27
CA GLY A 134 20.41 -25.37 -7.76
C GLY A 134 21.50 -24.57 -8.48
N ALA A 135 21.18 -23.33 -8.87
CA ALA A 135 22.09 -22.48 -9.60
C ALA A 135 23.15 -21.89 -8.68
N THR A 136 24.43 -21.89 -9.08
CA THR A 136 25.51 -21.26 -8.34
C THR A 136 25.53 -19.76 -8.53
N CYS A 137 25.02 -19.28 -9.69
CA CYS A 137 24.79 -17.86 -9.94
C CYS A 137 23.44 -17.65 -10.63
N ALA A 138 22.85 -16.49 -10.38
CA ALA A 138 21.62 -16.06 -11.03
C ALA A 138 21.64 -14.55 -11.26
N GLY A 139 21.07 -14.09 -12.37
CA GLY A 139 21.00 -12.68 -12.76
C GLY A 139 19.68 -12.33 -13.40
N LEU A 140 19.21 -11.14 -13.07
CA LEU A 140 18.02 -10.52 -13.62
C LEU A 140 18.44 -9.27 -14.39
N TYR A 141 18.10 -9.22 -15.66
CA TYR A 141 18.42 -8.13 -16.56
C TYR A 141 17.15 -7.47 -17.08
N ASN A 142 17.15 -6.14 -17.15
CA ASN A 142 16.09 -5.37 -17.80
C ASN A 142 16.63 -4.72 -19.08
N VAL A 143 15.76 -4.58 -20.08
CA VAL A 143 16.01 -3.72 -21.24
C VAL A 143 15.75 -2.28 -20.84
N GLU A 144 16.75 -1.42 -21.04
CA GLU A 144 16.62 0.02 -20.77
C GLU A 144 16.43 0.84 -22.06
N ALA A 145 16.28 2.16 -21.90
CA ALA A 145 16.00 3.08 -23.01
C ALA A 145 17.11 3.10 -24.09
N ASP A 146 18.34 2.71 -23.73
CA ASP A 146 19.48 2.57 -24.64
C ASP A 146 19.45 1.27 -25.47
N GLN A 147 18.38 0.47 -25.35
CA GLN A 147 18.19 -0.82 -25.99
C GLN A 147 19.27 -1.85 -25.61
N LYS A 148 19.79 -1.75 -24.40
CA LYS A 148 20.70 -2.73 -23.82
C LYS A 148 20.08 -3.42 -22.61
N LEU A 149 20.63 -4.57 -22.29
CA LEU A 149 20.30 -5.29 -21.08
C LEU A 149 21.20 -4.81 -19.95
N HIS A 150 20.61 -4.35 -18.86
CA HIS A 150 21.30 -3.91 -17.65
C HIS A 150 20.99 -4.88 -16.51
N LEU A 151 22.02 -5.31 -15.77
CA LEU A 151 21.87 -6.16 -14.60
C LEU A 151 21.20 -5.35 -13.48
N VAL A 152 19.96 -5.73 -13.12
CA VAL A 152 19.19 -5.05 -12.06
C VAL A 152 19.27 -5.78 -10.72
N SER A 153 19.60 -7.06 -10.74
CA SER A 153 19.90 -7.87 -9.55
C SER A 153 20.68 -9.11 -9.96
N GLY A 154 21.70 -9.51 -9.18
CA GLY A 154 22.48 -10.70 -9.48
C GLY A 154 23.23 -11.20 -8.26
N GLN A 155 23.47 -12.50 -8.22
CA GLN A 155 24.21 -13.15 -7.15
C GLN A 155 25.05 -14.30 -7.69
N GLY A 156 26.25 -14.50 -7.13
CA GLY A 156 27.12 -15.63 -7.44
C GLY A 156 27.97 -15.46 -8.70
N PHE A 157 27.96 -14.30 -9.38
CA PHE A 157 28.83 -14.00 -10.50
C PHE A 157 30.20 -13.49 -10.01
N PRO A 158 31.29 -13.66 -10.80
CA PRO A 158 32.56 -13.03 -10.55
C PRO A 158 32.44 -11.49 -10.58
N GLU A 159 33.36 -10.80 -9.88
CA GLU A 159 33.35 -9.31 -9.83
C GLU A 159 33.47 -8.66 -11.22
N ASN A 160 34.14 -9.31 -12.14
CA ASN A 160 34.34 -8.80 -13.52
C ASN A 160 33.22 -9.22 -14.47
N PHE A 161 32.12 -9.79 -14.00
CA PHE A 161 31.03 -10.19 -14.86
C PHE A 161 30.30 -8.97 -15.45
N PRO A 162 29.99 -8.95 -16.76
CA PRO A 162 29.39 -7.79 -17.41
C PRO A 162 28.07 -7.37 -16.79
N GLN A 163 27.99 -6.10 -16.38
CA GLN A 163 26.76 -5.48 -15.86
C GLN A 163 25.77 -5.13 -16.98
N THR A 164 26.25 -5.10 -18.23
CA THR A 164 25.44 -4.77 -19.41
C THR A 164 25.69 -5.78 -20.53
N ALA A 165 24.65 -6.08 -21.29
CA ALA A 165 24.75 -6.93 -22.48
C ALA A 165 24.00 -6.29 -23.66
N LEU A 166 24.53 -6.49 -24.87
CA LEU A 166 23.88 -6.05 -26.09
C LEU A 166 22.75 -7.02 -26.48
N ILE A 167 21.70 -6.52 -27.10
CA ILE A 167 20.61 -7.33 -27.67
C ILE A 167 20.94 -7.58 -29.14
N GLY A 168 20.98 -8.86 -29.56
CA GLY A 168 21.23 -9.21 -30.94
C GLY A 168 21.32 -10.72 -31.15
N ALA A 169 21.08 -11.18 -32.37
CA ALA A 169 21.13 -12.59 -32.74
C ALA A 169 22.54 -13.17 -32.67
N ASP A 170 23.58 -12.36 -32.77
CA ASP A 170 24.98 -12.77 -32.81
C ASP A 170 25.76 -12.37 -31.53
N VAL A 171 25.07 -11.92 -30.50
CA VAL A 171 25.65 -11.39 -29.27
C VAL A 171 25.25 -12.23 -28.07
N GLY A 172 26.18 -13.02 -27.56
CA GLY A 172 26.05 -13.73 -26.29
C GLY A 172 24.69 -14.41 -25.96
N LEU A 173 24.63 -15.08 -24.81
CA LEU A 173 23.47 -15.85 -24.39
C LEU A 173 22.24 -14.95 -24.09
N LEU A 174 22.44 -13.89 -23.31
CA LEU A 174 21.39 -12.95 -22.91
C LEU A 174 20.81 -12.21 -24.11
N GLY A 175 21.70 -11.68 -24.96
CA GLY A 175 21.29 -10.91 -26.14
C GLY A 175 20.46 -11.71 -27.14
N ARG A 176 20.80 -12.97 -27.35
CA ARG A 176 20.04 -13.90 -28.22
C ARG A 176 18.70 -14.28 -27.63
N ALA A 177 18.65 -14.63 -26.36
CA ALA A 177 17.40 -15.01 -25.71
C ALA A 177 16.35 -13.89 -25.82
N VAL A 178 16.77 -12.63 -25.66
CA VAL A 178 15.89 -11.47 -25.79
C VAL A 178 15.56 -11.19 -27.26
N ALA A 179 16.55 -11.19 -28.17
CA ALA A 179 16.32 -10.90 -29.59
C ALA A 179 15.37 -11.91 -30.26
N TRP A 180 15.47 -13.18 -29.91
CA TRP A 180 14.60 -14.24 -30.44
C TRP A 180 13.33 -14.45 -29.63
N SER A 181 13.24 -13.85 -28.42
CA SER A 181 12.18 -14.12 -27.46
C SER A 181 12.03 -15.61 -27.12
N LEU A 182 13.15 -16.34 -27.11
CA LEU A 182 13.20 -17.77 -26.87
C LEU A 182 14.11 -18.10 -25.69
N PRO A 183 13.73 -19.09 -24.85
CA PRO A 183 14.61 -19.59 -23.83
C PRO A 183 15.78 -20.36 -24.44
N LEU A 184 16.95 -20.25 -23.84
CA LEU A 184 18.19 -20.90 -24.31
C LEU A 184 18.84 -21.66 -23.17
N TRP A 185 19.38 -22.86 -23.54
CA TRP A 185 20.21 -23.68 -22.68
C TRP A 185 21.55 -23.95 -23.37
N VAL A 186 22.63 -23.69 -22.65
CA VAL A 186 23.99 -23.86 -23.16
C VAL A 186 24.83 -24.60 -22.12
N THR A 187 25.66 -25.48 -22.59
CA THR A 187 26.64 -26.24 -21.78
C THR A 187 27.97 -26.32 -22.51
N MET A 188 29.07 -26.37 -21.76
CA MET A 188 30.43 -26.53 -22.31
C MET A 188 30.64 -27.79 -23.10
N GLU A 189 29.80 -28.82 -22.89
CA GLU A 189 29.88 -30.12 -23.58
C GLU A 189 29.18 -30.14 -24.96
N MET A 190 28.33 -29.15 -25.24
CA MET A 190 27.65 -29.05 -26.55
C MET A 190 28.58 -28.38 -27.56
N PRO A 191 28.66 -28.91 -28.82
CA PRO A 191 29.33 -28.21 -29.90
C PRO A 191 28.49 -26.93 -30.17
N GLY A 192 28.98 -25.81 -29.67
CA GLY A 192 28.24 -24.53 -29.72
C GLY A 192 29.02 -23.43 -30.40
N ASP A 193 28.31 -22.31 -30.56
CA ASP A 193 28.87 -21.07 -31.05
C ASP A 193 29.93 -20.57 -30.05
N PRO A 194 31.15 -20.21 -30.52
CA PRO A 194 32.25 -19.72 -29.68
C PRO A 194 31.88 -18.47 -28.85
N SER A 195 30.86 -17.69 -29.23
CA SER A 195 30.41 -16.54 -28.48
C SER A 195 29.68 -16.94 -27.18
N LEU A 196 28.89 -18.02 -27.22
CA LEU A 196 28.16 -18.54 -26.05
C LEU A 196 29.10 -19.21 -25.04
N LEU A 197 30.13 -19.93 -25.55
CA LEU A 197 31.15 -20.53 -24.69
C LEU A 197 31.97 -19.49 -23.93
N ARG A 198 32.28 -18.35 -24.56
CA ARG A 198 32.95 -17.22 -23.91
C ARG A 198 32.13 -16.64 -22.75
N ASP A 199 30.80 -16.57 -22.90
CA ASP A 199 29.92 -16.10 -21.81
C ASP A 199 29.94 -17.05 -20.60
N LEU A 200 29.96 -18.37 -20.85
CA LEU A 200 30.11 -19.37 -19.79
C LEU A 200 31.48 -19.26 -19.08
N GLU A 201 32.55 -19.07 -19.85
CA GLU A 201 33.89 -18.87 -19.30
C GLU A 201 33.99 -17.59 -18.47
N ALA A 202 33.45 -16.47 -18.97
CA ALA A 202 33.42 -15.19 -18.26
C ALA A 202 32.63 -15.28 -16.94
N ALA A 203 31.55 -16.06 -16.91
CA ALA A 203 30.76 -16.31 -15.71
C ALA A 203 31.33 -17.42 -14.81
N GLN A 204 32.41 -18.11 -15.22
CA GLN A 204 33.02 -19.27 -14.52
C GLN A 204 32.03 -20.42 -14.28
N ILE A 205 31.13 -20.67 -15.22
CA ILE A 205 30.09 -21.70 -15.18
C ILE A 205 30.29 -22.74 -16.30
N THR A 206 29.70 -23.91 -16.12
CA THR A 206 29.75 -24.99 -17.09
C THR A 206 28.45 -25.19 -17.87
N SER A 207 27.35 -24.68 -17.30
CA SER A 207 26.02 -24.72 -17.91
C SER A 207 25.22 -23.53 -17.53
N ALA A 208 24.44 -22.98 -18.45
CA ALA A 208 23.54 -21.84 -18.25
C ALA A 208 22.17 -22.06 -18.86
N LEU A 209 21.16 -21.61 -18.17
CA LEU A 209 19.81 -21.40 -18.67
C LEU A 209 19.54 -19.90 -18.77
N CYS A 210 18.91 -19.46 -19.84
CA CYS A 210 18.46 -18.08 -20.00
C CYS A 210 17.03 -18.07 -20.51
N ALA A 211 16.15 -17.36 -19.83
CA ALA A 211 14.77 -17.19 -20.25
C ALA A 211 14.43 -15.68 -20.37
N PRO A 212 13.82 -15.25 -21.50
CA PRO A 212 13.39 -13.87 -21.66
C PRO A 212 12.21 -13.55 -20.75
N LEU A 213 12.18 -12.35 -20.21
CA LEU A 213 11.04 -11.77 -19.52
C LEU A 213 10.12 -11.15 -20.58
N ILE A 214 9.02 -11.81 -20.88
CA ILE A 214 8.09 -11.36 -21.90
C ILE A 214 6.90 -10.65 -21.25
N ARG A 215 6.63 -9.44 -21.70
CA ARG A 215 5.51 -8.63 -21.26
C ARG A 215 4.72 -8.15 -22.47
N ARG A 216 3.42 -8.50 -22.52
CA ARG A 216 2.54 -8.13 -23.65
C ARG A 216 3.12 -8.49 -25.03
N GLY A 217 3.81 -9.63 -25.10
CA GLY A 217 4.43 -10.11 -26.33
C GLY A 217 5.77 -9.45 -26.68
N GLN A 218 6.29 -8.55 -25.84
CA GLN A 218 7.59 -7.91 -26.03
C GLN A 218 8.58 -8.34 -24.94
N PRO A 219 9.84 -8.62 -25.26
CA PRO A 219 10.86 -8.91 -24.29
C PRO A 219 11.29 -7.63 -23.57
N THR A 220 11.17 -7.63 -22.25
CA THR A 220 11.53 -6.50 -21.37
C THR A 220 12.79 -6.75 -20.57
N GLY A 221 13.33 -7.97 -20.62
CA GLY A 221 14.52 -8.38 -19.91
C GLY A 221 14.80 -9.87 -20.08
N ALA A 222 15.68 -10.40 -19.22
CA ALA A 222 15.98 -11.83 -19.17
C ALA A 222 16.40 -12.26 -17.76
N ILE A 223 16.16 -13.51 -17.44
CA ILE A 223 16.71 -14.22 -16.27
C ILE A 223 17.75 -15.21 -16.76
N ILE A 224 18.93 -15.20 -16.12
CA ILE A 224 19.97 -16.21 -16.32
C ILE A 224 20.21 -16.99 -15.05
N ALA A 225 20.38 -18.29 -15.16
CA ALA A 225 20.80 -19.20 -14.11
C ALA A 225 22.04 -19.97 -14.57
N GLY A 226 23.08 -20.02 -13.75
CA GLY A 226 24.33 -20.70 -14.09
C GLY A 226 24.74 -21.74 -13.05
N LYS A 227 25.36 -22.84 -13.50
CA LYS A 227 26.01 -23.85 -12.64
C LYS A 227 27.51 -23.84 -12.88
N GLY A 228 28.28 -23.69 -11.79
CA GLY A 228 29.74 -23.60 -11.82
C GLY A 228 30.46 -24.95 -11.87
N LYS A 229 31.81 -24.92 -11.92
CA LYS A 229 32.71 -26.06 -12.02
C LYS A 229 32.90 -26.91 -10.76
N ALA A 230 32.05 -26.78 -9.73
CA ALA A 230 32.22 -27.58 -8.51
C ALA A 230 32.07 -29.09 -8.77
N ALA A 231 32.90 -29.92 -8.12
CA ALA A 231 33.13 -31.33 -8.43
C ALA A 231 31.92 -32.29 -8.39
N ASN A 232 30.73 -31.81 -7.97
CA ASN A 232 29.47 -32.58 -7.88
C ASN A 232 28.26 -31.83 -8.47
N VAL A 233 28.46 -30.79 -9.29
CA VAL A 233 27.34 -30.03 -9.85
C VAL A 233 26.92 -30.65 -11.16
N THR A 234 25.71 -31.26 -11.17
CA THR A 234 25.07 -31.78 -12.39
C THR A 234 24.71 -30.58 -13.32
N THR A 235 24.89 -30.77 -14.62
CA THR A 235 24.40 -29.81 -15.62
C THR A 235 22.87 -29.61 -15.52
N PHE A 236 22.35 -28.53 -16.08
CA PHE A 236 20.91 -28.37 -16.24
C PHE A 236 20.35 -29.45 -17.19
N ARG A 237 19.07 -29.77 -17.05
CA ARG A 237 18.30 -30.66 -17.89
C ARG A 237 17.35 -29.88 -18.78
N GLU A 238 16.85 -30.48 -19.85
CA GLU A 238 15.87 -29.84 -20.72
C GLU A 238 14.60 -29.43 -19.98
N GLY A 239 14.14 -30.22 -19.01
CA GLY A 239 13.01 -29.83 -18.13
C GLY A 239 13.25 -28.59 -17.27
N ASP A 240 14.49 -28.30 -16.89
CA ASP A 240 14.83 -27.11 -16.12
C ASP A 240 14.62 -25.84 -16.96
N LEU A 241 14.81 -25.91 -18.29
CA LEU A 241 14.56 -24.80 -19.21
C LEU A 241 13.07 -24.45 -19.29
N GLU A 242 12.21 -25.48 -19.38
CA GLU A 242 10.74 -25.29 -19.37
C GLU A 242 10.30 -24.62 -18.05
N LEU A 243 10.80 -25.12 -16.93
CA LEU A 243 10.49 -24.58 -15.61
C LEU A 243 10.97 -23.12 -15.44
N LEU A 244 12.19 -22.81 -15.90
CA LEU A 244 12.70 -21.43 -15.86
C LEU A 244 11.88 -20.50 -16.76
N THR A 245 11.41 -20.99 -17.91
CA THR A 245 10.56 -20.21 -18.82
C THR A 245 9.24 -19.85 -18.18
N ILE A 246 8.58 -20.81 -17.52
CA ILE A 246 7.35 -20.57 -16.76
C ILE A 246 7.61 -19.56 -15.63
N PHE A 247 8.69 -19.75 -14.87
CA PHE A 247 9.09 -18.85 -13.79
C PHE A 247 9.37 -17.43 -14.29
N ALA A 248 10.09 -17.29 -15.40
CA ALA A 248 10.37 -15.99 -16.01
C ALA A 248 9.09 -15.26 -16.43
N GLY A 249 8.10 -15.97 -16.95
CA GLY A 249 6.78 -15.41 -17.24
C GLY A 249 6.08 -14.84 -15.99
N GLN A 250 6.11 -15.59 -14.88
CA GLN A 250 5.54 -15.15 -13.60
C GLN A 250 6.32 -13.96 -13.00
N ALA A 251 7.64 -14.02 -13.06
CA ALA A 251 8.50 -12.93 -12.62
C ALA A 251 8.25 -11.63 -13.41
N ALA A 252 8.06 -11.73 -14.73
CA ALA A 252 7.74 -10.58 -15.57
C ALA A 252 6.43 -9.90 -15.14
N VAL A 253 5.38 -10.68 -14.86
CA VAL A 253 4.10 -10.17 -14.37
C VAL A 253 4.23 -9.55 -12.97
N ALA A 254 4.96 -10.22 -12.06
CA ALA A 254 5.18 -9.70 -10.72
C ALA A 254 5.95 -8.37 -10.74
N MET A 255 6.99 -8.26 -11.58
CA MET A 255 7.76 -7.02 -11.75
C MET A 255 6.91 -5.87 -12.35
N GLU A 256 6.03 -6.17 -13.31
CA GLU A 256 5.07 -5.17 -13.83
C GLU A 256 4.15 -4.67 -12.73
N ASN A 257 3.56 -5.58 -11.95
CA ASN A 257 2.68 -5.21 -10.84
C ASN A 257 3.40 -4.35 -9.80
N ALA A 258 4.58 -4.75 -9.35
CA ALA A 258 5.36 -3.98 -8.39
C ALA A 258 5.73 -2.58 -8.93
N GLY A 259 6.08 -2.47 -10.21
CA GLY A 259 6.32 -1.19 -10.88
C GLY A 259 5.09 -0.29 -10.88
N LEU A 260 3.92 -0.83 -11.28
CA LEU A 260 2.65 -0.10 -11.28
C LEU A 260 2.23 0.35 -9.88
N TYR A 261 2.43 -0.49 -8.86
CA TYR A 261 2.17 -0.10 -7.47
C TYR A 261 3.09 1.02 -6.98
N ALA A 262 4.35 1.00 -7.37
CA ALA A 262 5.29 2.07 -7.03
C ALA A 262 4.89 3.41 -7.69
N GLU A 263 4.53 3.39 -8.98
CA GLU A 263 4.02 4.56 -9.70
C GLU A 263 2.72 5.08 -9.07
N LEU A 264 1.78 4.19 -8.76
CA LEU A 264 0.50 4.57 -8.14
C LEU A 264 0.72 5.27 -6.80
N ARG A 265 1.61 4.75 -5.94
CA ARG A 265 1.95 5.39 -4.66
C ARG A 265 2.52 6.80 -4.86
N GLU A 266 3.37 6.98 -5.87
CA GLU A 266 3.93 8.29 -6.18
C GLU A 266 2.85 9.27 -6.67
N TYR A 267 1.91 8.81 -7.52
CA TYR A 267 0.77 9.63 -7.97
C TYR A 267 -0.15 10.03 -6.81
N VAL A 268 -0.50 9.10 -5.93
CA VAL A 268 -1.33 9.38 -4.75
C VAL A 268 -0.67 10.46 -3.90
N LYS A 269 0.63 10.31 -3.60
CA LYS A 269 1.37 11.32 -2.82
C LYS A 269 1.37 12.70 -3.49
N ARG A 270 1.57 12.77 -4.80
CA ARG A 270 1.52 14.05 -5.54
C ARG A 270 0.13 14.70 -5.49
N ILE A 271 -0.93 13.89 -5.54
CA ILE A 271 -2.32 14.38 -5.42
C ILE A 271 -2.55 14.96 -4.02
N GLU A 272 -2.12 14.26 -2.97
CA GLU A 272 -2.22 14.72 -1.59
C GLU A 272 -1.47 16.05 -1.37
N ASP A 273 -0.22 16.14 -1.83
CA ASP A 273 0.59 17.36 -1.74
C ASP A 273 -0.08 18.54 -2.49
N SER A 274 -0.61 18.28 -3.70
CA SER A 274 -1.33 19.28 -4.50
C SER A 274 -2.63 19.73 -3.82
N HIS A 275 -3.38 18.79 -3.24
CA HIS A 275 -4.62 19.11 -2.52
C HIS A 275 -4.35 20.01 -1.30
N GLN A 276 -3.29 19.71 -0.54
CA GLN A 276 -2.87 20.55 0.57
C GLN A 276 -2.49 21.98 0.14
N GLN A 277 -1.79 22.11 -0.99
CA GLN A 277 -1.47 23.42 -1.56
C GLN A 277 -2.73 24.19 -1.97
N LEU A 278 -3.72 23.53 -2.58
CA LEU A 278 -4.99 24.15 -2.96
C LEU A 278 -5.75 24.67 -1.72
N ILE A 279 -5.83 23.89 -0.65
CA ILE A 279 -6.45 24.32 0.61
C ILE A 279 -5.74 25.57 1.15
N GLN A 280 -4.42 25.62 1.08
CA GLN A 280 -3.64 26.78 1.53
C GLN A 280 -3.90 28.02 0.69
N VAL A 281 -3.96 27.87 -0.63
CA VAL A 281 -4.29 28.96 -1.56
C VAL A 281 -5.72 29.45 -1.34
N GLU A 282 -6.68 28.57 -1.13
CA GLU A 282 -8.06 28.91 -0.85
C GLU A 282 -8.21 29.69 0.47
N LYS A 283 -7.49 29.25 1.52
CA LYS A 283 -7.40 30.00 2.80
C LYS A 283 -6.82 31.39 2.61
N LEU A 284 -5.75 31.53 1.82
CA LEU A 284 -5.16 32.83 1.50
C LEU A 284 -6.09 33.72 0.66
N ALA A 285 -6.82 33.15 -0.28
CA ALA A 285 -7.80 33.88 -1.08
C ALA A 285 -9.00 34.34 -0.25
N ALA A 286 -9.46 33.52 0.71
CA ALA A 286 -10.46 33.94 1.69
C ALA A 286 -9.96 35.10 2.57
N LEU A 287 -8.71 35.02 3.04
CA LEU A 287 -8.05 36.13 3.78
C LEU A 287 -7.98 37.39 2.93
N GLY A 288 -7.58 37.32 1.66
CA GLY A 288 -7.51 38.45 0.76
C GLY A 288 -8.85 39.19 0.61
N ARG A 289 -9.96 38.42 0.56
CA ARG A 289 -11.32 39.03 0.56
C ARG A 289 -11.69 39.74 1.86
N LEU A 290 -11.14 39.28 2.99
CA LEU A 290 -11.40 39.81 4.32
C LEU A 290 -10.47 41.00 4.68
N VAL A 291 -9.35 41.18 3.99
CA VAL A 291 -8.37 42.26 4.30
C VAL A 291 -9.02 43.65 4.29
N GLY A 292 -9.96 43.90 3.38
CA GLY A 292 -10.70 45.17 3.35
C GLY A 292 -11.54 45.42 4.62
N SER A 293 -12.26 44.41 5.08
CA SER A 293 -13.07 44.48 6.31
C SER A 293 -12.20 44.59 7.55
N ILE A 294 -11.11 43.84 7.62
CA ILE A 294 -10.13 43.86 8.73
C ILE A 294 -9.49 45.23 8.86
N ALA A 295 -9.08 45.85 7.73
CA ALA A 295 -8.50 47.19 7.75
C ALA A 295 -9.48 48.24 8.32
N HIS A 296 -10.75 48.14 7.98
CA HIS A 296 -11.79 49.01 8.54
C HIS A 296 -11.99 48.77 10.04
N GLU A 297 -12.03 47.53 10.49
CA GLU A 297 -12.24 47.19 11.90
C GLU A 297 -11.04 47.50 12.81
N VAL A 298 -9.82 47.45 12.28
CA VAL A 298 -8.60 47.89 12.99
C VAL A 298 -8.49 49.41 13.02
N ASN A 299 -8.83 50.10 11.91
CA ASN A 299 -8.74 51.55 11.84
C ASN A 299 -9.76 52.29 12.77
N ASN A 300 -10.96 51.68 12.97
CA ASN A 300 -11.98 52.28 13.83
C ASN A 300 -11.51 52.49 15.27
N PRO A 301 -11.06 51.48 16.05
CA PRO A 301 -10.53 51.68 17.40
C PRO A 301 -9.27 52.56 17.41
N LEU A 302 -8.39 52.47 16.41
CA LEU A 302 -7.21 53.34 16.31
C LEU A 302 -7.62 54.82 16.21
N GLN A 303 -8.61 55.13 15.39
CA GLN A 303 -9.16 56.46 15.24
C GLN A 303 -9.82 56.94 16.53
N ALA A 304 -10.58 56.09 17.22
CA ALA A 304 -11.20 56.41 18.52
C ALA A 304 -10.15 56.70 19.58
N ILE A 305 -9.08 55.87 19.67
CA ILE A 305 -7.95 56.11 20.58
C ILE A 305 -7.29 57.43 20.28
N GLN A 306 -6.99 57.74 19.03
CA GLN A 306 -6.38 58.98 18.58
C GLN A 306 -7.24 60.20 18.98
N ASN A 307 -8.56 60.12 18.71
CA ASN A 307 -9.49 61.19 19.08
C ASN A 307 -9.59 61.42 20.61
N CYS A 308 -9.65 60.28 21.37
CA CYS A 308 -9.69 60.41 22.85
C CYS A 308 -8.42 61.05 23.42
N LEU A 309 -7.25 60.63 22.91
CA LEU A 309 -5.98 61.25 23.36
C LEU A 309 -5.88 62.71 22.98
N HIS A 310 -6.27 63.08 21.74
CA HIS A 310 -6.29 64.48 21.31
C HIS A 310 -7.21 65.32 22.14
N LEU A 311 -8.40 64.82 22.51
CA LEU A 311 -9.33 65.50 23.38
C LEU A 311 -8.79 65.64 24.81
N ALA A 312 -8.08 64.65 25.33
CA ALA A 312 -7.48 64.70 26.68
C ALA A 312 -6.31 65.69 26.81
N GLU A 313 -5.69 66.11 25.70
CA GLU A 313 -4.62 67.13 25.68
C GLU A 313 -5.08 68.55 25.81
N HIS A 314 -6.40 68.83 25.67
CA HIS A 314 -6.91 70.17 25.79
C HIS A 314 -6.67 70.73 27.19
N LYS A 315 -6.05 71.94 27.27
CA LYS A 315 -5.60 72.54 28.52
C LYS A 315 -6.75 72.93 29.47
N ASP A 316 -7.90 73.33 28.94
CA ASP A 316 -9.08 73.79 29.70
C ASP A 316 -10.04 72.66 30.08
N LEU A 317 -9.64 71.38 29.91
CA LEU A 317 -10.50 70.25 30.20
C LEU A 317 -10.48 69.89 31.68
N ALA A 318 -11.68 69.73 32.26
CA ALA A 318 -11.83 69.30 33.65
C ALA A 318 -11.20 67.94 33.86
N GLU A 319 -10.51 67.69 34.96
CA GLU A 319 -9.75 66.46 35.25
C GLU A 319 -10.61 65.19 35.16
N ALA A 320 -11.88 65.27 35.58
CA ALA A 320 -12.83 64.15 35.43
C ALA A 320 -13.07 63.76 33.96
N LYS A 321 -13.16 64.76 33.05
CA LYS A 321 -13.32 64.51 31.62
C LYS A 321 -12.03 63.96 30.97
N ARG A 322 -10.88 64.49 31.42
CA ARG A 322 -9.57 63.95 30.96
C ARG A 322 -9.41 62.53 31.35
N LYS A 323 -9.73 62.13 32.58
CA LYS A 323 -9.73 60.73 33.02
C LYS A 323 -10.68 59.86 32.19
N MET A 324 -11.90 60.35 31.94
CA MET A 324 -12.86 59.61 31.09
C MET A 324 -12.31 59.32 29.69
N TYR A 325 -11.63 60.28 29.03
CA TYR A 325 -11.04 60.04 27.69
C TYR A 325 -9.86 59.06 27.75
N HIS A 326 -9.05 59.07 28.80
CA HIS A 326 -8.01 58.08 29.02
C HIS A 326 -8.60 56.65 29.23
N ASP A 327 -9.66 56.55 30.01
CA ASP A 327 -10.32 55.26 30.26
C ASP A 327 -10.96 54.71 28.97
N LEU A 328 -11.61 55.54 28.16
CA LEU A 328 -12.14 55.20 26.85
C LEU A 328 -11.03 54.74 25.87
N ALA A 329 -9.89 55.43 25.84
CA ALA A 329 -8.77 55.03 25.00
C ALA A 329 -8.21 53.66 25.44
N ALA A 330 -8.09 53.40 26.74
CA ALA A 330 -7.64 52.13 27.29
C ALA A 330 -8.60 50.96 26.96
N GLU A 331 -9.92 51.22 26.99
CA GLU A 331 -10.93 50.25 26.56
C GLU A 331 -10.77 49.86 25.07
N GLU A 332 -10.58 50.86 24.18
CA GLU A 332 -10.39 50.62 22.76
C GLU A 332 -9.07 49.93 22.45
N VAL A 333 -7.96 50.14 23.19
CA VAL A 333 -6.73 49.37 23.11
C VAL A 333 -6.99 47.92 23.47
N THR A 334 -7.73 47.67 24.55
CA THR A 334 -8.08 46.29 24.98
C THR A 334 -8.91 45.60 23.94
N ARG A 335 -9.85 46.29 23.31
CA ARG A 335 -10.67 45.80 22.20
C ARG A 335 -9.81 45.44 20.98
N LEU A 336 -8.85 46.29 20.61
CA LEU A 336 -7.94 46.04 19.48
C LEU A 336 -7.05 44.84 19.72
N ILE A 337 -6.48 44.65 20.91
CA ILE A 337 -5.68 43.51 21.29
C ILE A 337 -6.50 42.24 21.15
N LYS A 338 -7.76 42.23 21.60
CA LYS A 338 -8.66 41.08 21.46
C LYS A 338 -8.93 40.75 20.00
N LEU A 339 -9.24 41.78 19.17
CA LEU A 339 -9.51 41.59 17.74
C LEU A 339 -8.32 40.96 17.01
N VAL A 340 -7.08 41.43 17.28
CA VAL A 340 -5.85 40.86 16.69
C VAL A 340 -5.64 39.43 17.16
N ARG A 341 -5.90 39.13 18.43
CA ARG A 341 -5.78 37.79 18.98
C ARG A 341 -6.79 36.82 18.35
N ASP A 342 -8.06 37.22 18.29
CA ASP A 342 -9.13 36.41 17.68
C ASP A 342 -8.83 36.11 16.19
N MET A 343 -8.22 37.07 15.49
CA MET A 343 -7.78 36.95 14.12
C MET A 343 -6.61 35.95 13.98
N LEU A 344 -5.61 36.02 14.85
CA LEU A 344 -4.48 35.07 14.83
C LEU A 344 -4.95 33.64 15.14
N ASP A 345 -5.92 33.48 16.05
CA ASP A 345 -6.47 32.15 16.40
C ASP A 345 -7.27 31.53 15.26
N LEU A 346 -7.89 32.33 14.37
CA LEU A 346 -8.57 31.84 13.16
C LEU A 346 -7.59 31.15 12.17
N TYR A 347 -6.31 31.57 12.16
CA TYR A 347 -5.31 31.11 11.20
C TYR A 347 -4.25 30.19 11.78
N ARG A 348 -4.29 29.89 13.07
CA ARG A 348 -3.31 29.05 13.71
C ARG A 348 -3.50 27.59 13.23
N PRO A 349 -2.47 26.94 12.67
CA PRO A 349 -2.55 25.53 12.33
C PRO A 349 -2.83 24.71 13.59
N THR A 350 -3.80 23.85 13.54
CA THR A 350 -4.17 22.93 14.64
C THR A 350 -3.17 21.76 14.73
N ALA A 351 -1.89 22.05 14.86
CA ALA A 351 -0.89 21.05 15.25
C ALA A 351 -0.90 20.95 16.79
N ALA A 352 -1.93 20.32 17.34
CA ALA A 352 -2.04 20.08 18.77
C ALA A 352 -2.47 18.64 19.01
N ASP A 353 -1.93 18.01 20.03
CA ASP A 353 -2.20 16.63 20.37
C ASP A 353 -3.66 16.41 20.76
N PHE A 354 -4.34 15.56 20.03
CA PHE A 354 -5.66 15.08 20.37
C PHE A 354 -5.57 14.16 21.60
N ALA A 355 -6.36 14.43 22.62
CA ALA A 355 -6.44 13.62 23.82
C ALA A 355 -7.89 13.23 24.12
N LEU A 356 -8.09 11.99 24.59
CA LEU A 356 -9.38 11.57 25.09
C LEU A 356 -9.79 12.43 26.29
N THR A 357 -10.87 13.18 26.15
CA THR A 357 -11.29 14.18 27.14
C THR A 357 -12.75 13.96 27.52
N ASP A 358 -13.03 14.04 28.82
CA ASP A 358 -14.39 14.05 29.38
C ASP A 358 -15.00 15.43 29.18
N LEU A 359 -16.07 15.52 28.36
CA LEU A 359 -16.78 16.75 28.03
C LEU A 359 -17.48 17.36 29.26
N ASN A 360 -17.97 16.56 30.18
CA ASN A 360 -18.64 17.07 31.40
C ASN A 360 -17.63 17.80 32.28
N THR A 361 -16.47 17.24 32.49
CA THR A 361 -15.37 17.87 33.23
C THR A 361 -14.89 19.15 32.53
N LEU A 362 -14.75 19.12 31.21
CA LEU A 362 -14.34 20.27 30.42
C LEU A 362 -15.36 21.45 30.54
N LEU A 363 -16.66 21.13 30.48
CA LEU A 363 -17.73 22.11 30.65
C LEU A 363 -17.71 22.75 32.04
N ASP A 364 -17.45 21.98 33.10
CA ASP A 364 -17.36 22.47 34.46
C ASP A 364 -16.17 23.44 34.65
N GLU A 365 -15.03 23.12 34.05
CA GLU A 365 -13.88 24.05 34.02
C GLU A 365 -14.20 25.37 33.33
N VAL A 366 -14.90 25.30 32.17
CA VAL A 366 -15.28 26.49 31.41
C VAL A 366 -16.33 27.31 32.19
N LEU A 367 -17.29 26.66 32.84
CA LEU A 367 -18.25 27.34 33.71
C LEU A 367 -17.59 28.12 34.87
N THR A 368 -16.53 27.53 35.45
CA THR A 368 -15.76 28.25 36.50
C THR A 368 -15.15 29.55 35.98
N LEU A 369 -14.66 29.56 34.73
CA LEU A 369 -14.14 30.78 34.09
C LEU A 369 -15.22 31.80 33.77
N ALA A 370 -16.43 31.33 33.44
CA ALA A 370 -17.58 32.18 33.08
C ALA A 370 -18.43 32.58 34.30
N GLU A 371 -18.13 32.09 35.52
CA GLU A 371 -18.97 32.27 36.71
C GLU A 371 -19.25 33.76 37.00
N LYS A 372 -18.19 34.58 37.06
CA LYS A 372 -18.33 36.00 37.38
C LYS A 372 -19.17 36.77 36.34
N PRO A 373 -18.88 36.68 35.02
CA PRO A 373 -19.70 37.32 33.99
C PRO A 373 -21.19 36.93 34.01
N LEU A 374 -21.48 35.63 34.27
CA LEU A 374 -22.86 35.15 34.30
C LEU A 374 -23.60 35.61 35.57
N ARG A 375 -22.92 35.62 36.72
CA ARG A 375 -23.47 36.07 37.97
C ARG A 375 -23.77 37.60 37.93
N ASP A 376 -22.86 38.39 37.38
CA ASP A 376 -23.05 39.85 37.25
C ASP A 376 -24.27 40.20 36.35
N LYS A 377 -24.66 39.28 35.44
CA LYS A 377 -25.87 39.37 34.61
C LYS A 377 -27.10 38.66 35.17
N ASN A 378 -27.05 38.17 36.42
CA ASN A 378 -28.14 37.39 37.05
C ASN A 378 -28.62 36.18 36.24
N ILE A 379 -27.70 35.38 35.67
CA ILE A 379 -28.01 34.21 34.86
C ILE A 379 -27.92 32.95 35.71
N ALA A 380 -29.03 32.21 35.79
CA ALA A 380 -29.07 30.91 36.47
C ALA A 380 -28.55 29.77 35.56
N ILE A 381 -27.63 28.95 36.07
CA ILE A 381 -27.05 27.86 35.34
C ILE A 381 -27.78 26.55 35.71
N LYS A 382 -28.25 25.78 34.70
CA LYS A 382 -28.81 24.46 34.87
C LYS A 382 -27.97 23.44 34.13
N LYS A 383 -27.41 22.43 34.86
CA LYS A 383 -26.64 21.34 34.27
C LYS A 383 -27.52 20.11 34.06
N GLN A 384 -27.50 19.54 32.86
CA GLN A 384 -28.20 18.30 32.44
C GLN A 384 -27.21 17.39 31.77
N TYR A 385 -26.23 16.90 32.50
CA TYR A 385 -25.14 16.09 31.98
C TYR A 385 -25.54 14.62 31.96
N ARG A 386 -25.25 13.95 30.83
CA ARG A 386 -25.30 12.49 30.74
C ARG A 386 -24.11 11.89 31.47
N LYS A 387 -24.34 11.03 32.47
CA LYS A 387 -23.31 10.43 33.31
C LYS A 387 -22.39 9.48 32.53
N ASP A 388 -22.95 8.70 31.59
CA ASP A 388 -22.24 7.67 30.82
C ASP A 388 -21.84 8.19 29.43
N LEU A 389 -21.36 9.42 29.35
CA LEU A 389 -20.84 9.98 28.10
C LEU A 389 -19.40 9.50 27.89
N PRO A 390 -19.08 8.79 26.78
CA PRO A 390 -17.71 8.38 26.49
C PRO A 390 -16.77 9.58 26.32
N PRO A 391 -15.48 9.46 26.67
CA PRO A 391 -14.50 10.49 26.40
C PRO A 391 -14.32 10.66 24.87
N VAL A 392 -14.11 11.90 24.45
CA VAL A 392 -14.02 12.31 23.03
C VAL A 392 -12.58 12.69 22.69
N PRO A 393 -12.01 12.22 21.56
CA PRO A 393 -10.70 12.67 21.11
C PRO A 393 -10.77 14.12 20.63
N LEU A 394 -10.12 15.03 21.36
CA LEU A 394 -10.16 16.46 21.04
C LEU A 394 -8.94 17.22 21.57
N VAL A 395 -8.70 18.41 20.99
CA VAL A 395 -7.73 19.39 21.48
C VAL A 395 -8.39 20.22 22.56
N ARG A 396 -8.07 19.90 23.84
CA ARG A 396 -8.74 20.43 25.02
C ARG A 396 -8.88 21.95 25.04
N ASN A 397 -7.81 22.69 24.73
CA ASN A 397 -7.82 24.15 24.78
C ASN A 397 -8.71 24.78 23.70
N ASN A 398 -8.77 24.15 22.53
CA ASN A 398 -9.61 24.62 21.43
C ASN A 398 -11.10 24.49 21.78
N LEU A 399 -11.50 23.36 22.35
CA LEU A 399 -12.89 23.15 22.78
C LEU A 399 -13.25 23.99 24.00
N LYS A 400 -12.31 24.28 24.91
CA LYS A 400 -12.52 25.27 25.97
C LYS A 400 -12.89 26.66 25.41
N GLN A 401 -12.21 27.08 24.36
CA GLN A 401 -12.47 28.34 23.67
C GLN A 401 -13.86 28.35 23.03
N VAL A 402 -14.26 27.28 22.33
CA VAL A 402 -15.60 27.14 21.76
C VAL A 402 -16.68 27.23 22.83
N PHE A 403 -16.56 26.44 23.90
CA PHE A 403 -17.56 26.39 24.95
C PHE A 403 -17.66 27.73 25.71
N LEU A 404 -16.52 28.36 26.01
CA LEU A 404 -16.50 29.70 26.65
C LEU A 404 -17.19 30.73 25.76
N ASN A 405 -16.90 30.74 24.46
CA ASN A 405 -17.53 31.66 23.52
C ASN A 405 -19.06 31.48 23.46
N LEU A 406 -19.54 30.21 23.38
CA LEU A 406 -20.97 29.91 23.34
C LEU A 406 -21.67 30.30 24.66
N ILE A 407 -21.04 30.05 25.82
CA ILE A 407 -21.55 30.46 27.14
C ILE A 407 -21.65 31.99 27.28
N LEU A 408 -20.61 32.70 26.88
CA LEU A 408 -20.61 34.15 26.92
C LEU A 408 -21.63 34.79 25.95
N ASN A 409 -21.78 34.18 24.75
CA ASN A 409 -22.81 34.62 23.78
C ASN A 409 -24.23 34.41 24.31
N ALA A 410 -24.50 33.27 24.98
CA ALA A 410 -25.75 33.05 25.67
C ALA A 410 -25.99 34.11 26.80
N GLY A 411 -24.92 34.46 27.55
CA GLY A 411 -24.96 35.50 28.55
C GLY A 411 -25.29 36.88 27.98
N ASP A 412 -24.76 37.18 26.80
CA ASP A 412 -25.06 38.46 26.12
C ASP A 412 -26.50 38.53 25.57
N ALA A 413 -27.05 37.37 25.19
CA ALA A 413 -28.44 37.28 24.73
C ALA A 413 -29.48 37.46 25.87
N MET A 414 -29.02 37.46 27.13
CA MET A 414 -29.88 37.60 28.32
C MET A 414 -29.54 38.83 29.15
N PRO A 415 -29.69 40.06 28.63
CA PRO A 415 -29.25 41.27 29.32
C PRO A 415 -29.99 41.56 30.64
N ASN A 416 -31.20 41.07 30.80
CA ASN A 416 -32.03 41.27 32.00
C ASN A 416 -32.04 40.03 32.92
N GLY A 417 -31.04 39.15 32.80
CA GLY A 417 -31.00 37.88 33.48
C GLY A 417 -31.74 36.80 32.71
N GLY A 418 -31.58 35.56 33.19
CA GLY A 418 -32.19 34.40 32.49
C GLY A 418 -31.68 33.07 32.97
N ARG A 419 -31.81 32.07 32.13
CA ARG A 419 -31.35 30.71 32.40
C ARG A 419 -30.57 30.13 31.24
N LEU A 420 -29.35 29.69 31.54
CA LEU A 420 -28.52 28.93 30.63
C LEU A 420 -28.58 27.43 31.04
N THR A 421 -29.02 26.55 30.17
CA THR A 421 -29.01 25.12 30.39
C THR A 421 -27.90 24.50 29.54
N LEU A 422 -26.99 23.79 30.20
CA LEU A 422 -25.96 22.99 29.52
C LEU A 422 -26.39 21.51 29.55
N LYS A 423 -26.52 20.92 28.37
CA LYS A 423 -26.98 19.52 28.24
C LYS A 423 -25.95 18.72 27.46
N THR A 424 -25.57 17.55 27.99
CA THR A 424 -24.77 16.59 27.24
C THR A 424 -25.60 15.37 26.90
N SER A 425 -25.45 14.85 25.68
CA SER A 425 -26.17 13.67 25.19
C SER A 425 -25.32 12.88 24.19
N LEU A 426 -25.73 11.64 23.95
CA LEU A 426 -25.18 10.79 22.91
C LEU A 426 -26.23 10.66 21.80
N SER A 427 -25.87 10.92 20.60
CA SER A 427 -26.73 10.74 19.42
C SER A 427 -26.07 9.81 18.42
N ARG A 428 -26.81 9.42 17.39
CA ARG A 428 -26.32 8.63 16.29
C ARG A 428 -26.53 9.41 15.01
N ASP A 429 -25.45 9.69 14.32
CA ASP A 429 -25.48 10.33 13.00
C ASP A 429 -24.97 9.32 11.97
N ASN A 430 -25.79 9.06 10.93
CA ASN A 430 -25.51 8.20 9.75
C ASN A 430 -24.79 6.85 9.95
N LYS A 431 -24.60 6.33 11.11
CA LYS A 431 -23.92 5.08 11.55
C LYS A 431 -22.87 5.33 12.64
N HIS A 432 -22.47 6.58 12.92
CA HIS A 432 -21.48 6.92 13.92
C HIS A 432 -22.15 7.46 15.20
N HIS A 433 -21.57 7.12 16.35
CA HIS A 433 -21.97 7.72 17.60
C HIS A 433 -21.30 9.08 17.76
N VAL A 434 -22.08 10.11 18.06
CA VAL A 434 -21.61 11.48 18.28
C VAL A 434 -21.97 11.94 19.67
N ALA A 435 -21.02 12.58 20.35
CA ALA A 435 -21.27 13.30 21.58
C ALA A 435 -21.86 14.66 21.24
N GLN A 436 -22.91 15.06 21.94
CA GLN A 436 -23.55 16.37 21.75
C GLN A 436 -23.49 17.21 23.02
N VAL A 437 -23.12 18.48 22.86
CA VAL A 437 -23.18 19.49 23.91
C VAL A 437 -24.12 20.60 23.47
N SER A 438 -25.24 20.80 24.17
CA SER A 438 -26.21 21.82 23.84
C SER A 438 -26.16 22.95 24.88
N PHE A 439 -26.09 24.17 24.39
CA PHE A 439 -26.13 25.46 25.14
C PHE A 439 -27.49 26.08 24.87
N ILE A 440 -28.40 26.05 25.85
CA ILE A 440 -29.79 26.49 25.71
C ILE A 440 -29.99 27.73 26.56
N ASP A 441 -30.23 28.86 25.94
CA ASP A 441 -30.59 30.10 26.59
C ASP A 441 -32.09 30.43 26.40
N ASN A 442 -32.64 31.24 27.28
CA ASN A 442 -33.98 31.81 27.18
C ASN A 442 -33.93 33.32 26.91
N GLY A 443 -32.93 33.73 26.10
CA GLY A 443 -32.70 35.11 25.76
C GLY A 443 -33.57 35.67 24.63
N VAL A 444 -33.11 36.74 24.01
CA VAL A 444 -33.85 37.44 22.93
C VAL A 444 -34.04 36.65 21.65
N GLY A 445 -33.30 35.56 21.47
CA GLY A 445 -33.33 34.75 20.23
C GLY A 445 -32.65 35.44 19.05
N ILE A 446 -32.70 34.79 17.91
CA ILE A 446 -32.00 35.16 16.67
C ILE A 446 -33.01 35.28 15.53
N LEU A 447 -32.95 36.36 14.77
CA LEU A 447 -33.78 36.57 13.59
C LEU A 447 -33.47 35.52 12.50
N PRO A 448 -34.46 35.06 11.74
CA PRO A 448 -34.24 34.08 10.68
C PRO A 448 -33.19 34.51 9.64
N GLU A 449 -33.19 35.80 9.30
CA GLU A 449 -32.23 36.36 8.34
C GLU A 449 -30.78 36.37 8.87
N ALA A 450 -30.61 36.60 10.18
CA ALA A 450 -29.33 36.59 10.86
C ALA A 450 -28.79 35.15 11.02
N ARG A 451 -29.66 34.14 11.13
CA ARG A 451 -29.29 32.74 11.35
C ARG A 451 -28.44 32.18 10.22
N ALA A 452 -28.70 32.56 8.95
CA ALA A 452 -27.93 32.12 7.80
C ALA A 452 -26.48 32.65 7.79
N LYS A 453 -26.23 33.78 8.46
CA LYS A 453 -24.93 34.48 8.44
C LYS A 453 -24.17 34.41 9.77
N LEU A 454 -24.67 33.64 10.75
CA LEU A 454 -24.10 33.61 12.11
C LEU A 454 -22.63 33.15 12.15
N PHE A 455 -22.22 32.30 11.23
CA PHE A 455 -20.87 31.77 11.15
C PHE A 455 -19.99 32.50 10.13
N GLU A 456 -20.53 33.52 9.44
CA GLU A 456 -19.72 34.38 8.58
C GLU A 456 -18.78 35.24 9.45
N PRO A 457 -17.48 35.29 9.15
CA PRO A 457 -16.54 36.13 9.86
C PRO A 457 -16.98 37.58 9.83
N PHE A 458 -16.81 38.28 10.98
CA PHE A 458 -17.19 39.69 11.20
C PHE A 458 -18.69 39.96 11.23
N TYR A 459 -19.56 38.97 11.04
CA TYR A 459 -20.99 39.18 11.20
C TYR A 459 -21.35 39.29 12.69
N THR A 460 -21.93 40.43 13.10
CA THR A 460 -22.37 40.66 14.47
C THR A 460 -23.57 41.59 14.52
N THR A 461 -24.49 41.33 15.42
CA THR A 461 -25.61 42.20 15.79
C THR A 461 -25.33 43.01 17.05
N LYS A 462 -24.16 42.82 17.68
CA LYS A 462 -23.74 43.48 18.92
C LYS A 462 -22.89 44.73 18.61
N ALA A 463 -23.16 45.85 19.28
CA ALA A 463 -22.42 47.09 19.08
C ALA A 463 -20.89 46.98 19.36
N GLN A 464 -20.49 46.09 20.26
CA GLN A 464 -19.09 45.86 20.65
C GLN A 464 -18.56 44.48 20.28
N GLY A 465 -19.28 43.74 19.44
CA GLY A 465 -18.87 42.39 19.00
C GLY A 465 -17.87 42.43 17.84
N THR A 466 -16.84 41.61 17.86
CA THR A 466 -15.90 41.44 16.73
C THR A 466 -16.47 40.61 15.57
N GLY A 467 -17.57 39.88 15.80
CA GLY A 467 -18.14 38.96 14.79
C GLY A 467 -17.28 37.74 14.48
N LEU A 468 -16.12 37.57 15.14
CA LEU A 468 -15.20 36.48 14.89
C LEU A 468 -15.46 35.23 15.75
N GLY A 469 -16.06 35.40 16.93
CA GLY A 469 -16.17 34.32 17.91
C GLY A 469 -16.90 33.07 17.39
N LEU A 470 -18.04 33.22 16.72
CA LEU A 470 -18.78 32.08 16.17
C LEU A 470 -18.09 31.45 14.94
N ALA A 471 -17.45 32.26 14.10
CA ALA A 471 -16.67 31.78 12.97
C ALA A 471 -15.48 30.94 13.44
N VAL A 472 -14.74 31.41 14.47
CA VAL A 472 -13.65 30.64 15.11
C VAL A 472 -14.19 29.35 15.73
N SER A 473 -15.32 29.40 16.43
CA SER A 473 -15.95 28.23 17.04
C SER A 473 -16.32 27.17 15.99
N TYR A 474 -16.88 27.62 14.88
CA TYR A 474 -17.25 26.76 13.75
C TYR A 474 -16.00 26.07 13.16
N SER A 475 -14.96 26.85 12.84
CA SER A 475 -13.69 26.32 12.30
C SER A 475 -13.01 25.32 13.25
N ILE A 476 -13.02 25.58 14.56
CA ILE A 476 -12.47 24.64 15.55
C ILE A 476 -13.27 23.34 15.56
N VAL A 477 -14.60 23.38 15.55
CA VAL A 477 -15.45 22.18 15.60
C VAL A 477 -15.32 21.37 14.30
N GLU A 478 -15.25 22.02 13.14
CA GLU A 478 -14.96 21.35 11.86
C GLU A 478 -13.58 20.65 11.87
N ALA A 479 -12.55 21.30 12.39
CA ALA A 479 -11.22 20.70 12.52
C ALA A 479 -11.20 19.46 13.45
N HIS A 480 -12.25 19.27 14.26
CA HIS A 480 -12.47 18.06 15.07
C HIS A 480 -13.43 17.05 14.41
N GLY A 481 -13.78 17.23 13.12
CA GLY A 481 -14.74 16.39 12.41
C GLY A 481 -16.18 16.54 12.93
N GLY A 482 -16.45 17.62 13.67
CA GLY A 482 -17.74 17.90 14.29
C GLY A 482 -18.59 18.89 13.51
N HIS A 483 -19.76 19.22 14.07
CA HIS A 483 -20.68 20.19 13.49
C HIS A 483 -21.38 21.04 14.57
N ILE A 484 -21.74 22.31 14.25
CA ILE A 484 -22.54 23.17 15.12
C ILE A 484 -23.91 23.41 14.50
N GLN A 485 -24.95 23.06 15.23
CA GLN A 485 -26.34 23.35 14.87
C GLN A 485 -26.92 24.48 15.71
N VAL A 486 -27.83 25.27 15.12
CA VAL A 486 -28.47 26.41 15.79
C VAL A 486 -29.98 26.36 15.57
N GLU A 487 -30.70 26.29 16.65
CA GLU A 487 -32.16 26.47 16.70
C GLU A 487 -32.48 27.69 17.52
N SER A 488 -33.29 28.62 17.01
CA SER A 488 -33.63 29.81 17.71
C SER A 488 -34.99 30.37 17.29
N VAL A 489 -35.70 30.91 18.29
CA VAL A 489 -36.99 31.59 18.12
C VAL A 489 -36.89 32.97 18.80
N VAL A 490 -37.21 33.99 18.05
CA VAL A 490 -37.18 35.38 18.58
C VAL A 490 -38.07 35.52 19.81
N GLY A 491 -37.53 36.04 20.88
CA GLY A 491 -38.22 36.24 22.17
C GLY A 491 -38.33 34.97 23.03
N SER A 492 -37.84 33.79 22.55
CA SER A 492 -37.90 32.54 23.30
C SER A 492 -36.52 31.93 23.60
N GLY A 493 -35.47 32.48 22.99
CA GLY A 493 -34.08 32.05 23.20
C GLY A 493 -33.48 31.26 22.05
N SER A 494 -32.28 30.71 22.28
CA SER A 494 -31.53 29.96 21.30
C SER A 494 -30.94 28.68 21.88
N THR A 495 -30.73 27.70 21.01
CA THR A 495 -30.02 26.48 21.33
C THR A 495 -28.87 26.27 20.34
N PHE A 496 -27.64 26.28 20.82
CA PHE A 496 -26.47 25.92 20.07
C PHE A 496 -26.06 24.50 20.47
N THR A 497 -25.98 23.61 19.51
CA THR A 497 -25.59 22.19 19.72
C THR A 497 -24.29 21.89 18.98
N VAL A 498 -23.24 21.60 19.74
CA VAL A 498 -21.95 21.12 19.22
C VAL A 498 -22.00 19.60 19.18
N GLN A 499 -21.73 19.02 18.01
CA GLN A 499 -21.65 17.59 17.79
C GLN A 499 -20.19 17.22 17.52
N LEU A 500 -19.69 16.18 18.21
CA LEU A 500 -18.30 15.73 18.10
C LEU A 500 -18.27 14.21 17.91
N PRO A 501 -17.51 13.68 16.94
CA PRO A 501 -17.39 12.22 16.74
C PRO A 501 -16.65 11.58 17.92
N LEU A 502 -17.10 10.38 18.33
CA LEU A 502 -16.41 9.59 19.36
C LEU A 502 -15.19 8.86 18.82
N GLU A 503 -15.19 8.57 17.53
CA GLU A 503 -14.08 7.92 16.81
C GLU A 503 -13.60 8.87 15.73
N ARG A 504 -12.30 9.01 15.61
CA ARG A 504 -11.70 9.76 14.49
C ARG A 504 -11.49 8.76 13.34
N ASN A 505 -11.98 9.06 12.15
CA ASN A 505 -11.58 8.31 10.97
C ASN A 505 -10.08 8.50 10.79
N ALA A 506 -9.35 7.40 10.59
CA ALA A 506 -7.90 7.41 10.42
C ALA A 506 -7.44 8.09 9.10
N ASP A 507 -8.39 8.59 8.32
CA ASP A 507 -8.18 9.20 7.00
C ASP A 507 -8.37 10.74 6.97
N ASP A 508 -8.60 11.40 8.14
CA ASP A 508 -8.69 12.87 8.25
C ASP A 508 -7.46 13.50 8.96
#